data_21c1bbcdb6785f7e1ef17d182990de76
#
_entry.id   21c1bbcdb6785f7e1ef17d182990de76
#
_cell.length_a   1.000
_cell.length_b   1.000
_cell.length_c   1.000
_cell.angle_alpha   90.00
_cell.angle_beta   90.00
_cell.angle_gamma   90.00
#
_symmetry.space_group_name_H-M   'P 1'
#
loop_
_entity.id
_entity.type
_entity.pdbx_description
1 polymer ?
#
loop_
_entity_poly.entity_id
_entity_poly.type
_entity_poly.pdbx_seq_one_letter_code
_entity_poly.pdbx_strand_id
1 'polypeptide(L)'
;GLVGSEMCIRDRVNPQILYDLLEKDFLPIVCPIGMDENYDSYNINADDAACAIARAVHAEKLAFLTDIEGVYKDPKDPSTLISELPISEAKKLIEDGYIGGGMLPKLNNCIDAIENGVSRVHILDGRIAHCLLLEIFTNRGIGTAILGDKETKYYHE
;
A
#
# COMPACT_ATOMS: atom_id res chain seq x y z
N GLY A 1 -26.62 -3.93 -5.17
CA GLY A 1 -25.47 -3.84 -4.37
C GLY A 1 -24.47 -4.96 -4.53
N LEU A 2 -23.26 -4.60 -4.83
CA LEU A 2 -22.11 -5.50 -5.06
C LEU A 2 -21.41 -5.99 -3.78
N VAL A 3 -22.07 -5.91 -2.61
CA VAL A 3 -21.45 -6.11 -1.29
C VAL A 3 -21.06 -7.57 -0.99
N GLY A 4 -21.67 -8.55 -1.66
CA GLY A 4 -21.38 -9.97 -1.39
C GLY A 4 -20.27 -10.58 -2.23
N SER A 5 -20.05 -10.08 -3.46
CA SER A 5 -19.05 -10.61 -4.39
C SER A 5 -17.65 -10.03 -4.17
N GLU A 6 -17.54 -8.76 -3.75
CA GLU A 6 -16.26 -8.13 -3.46
C GLU A 6 -15.51 -8.80 -2.29
N MET A 7 -16.24 -9.27 -1.27
CA MET A 7 -15.65 -9.95 -0.11
C MET A 7 -15.02 -11.30 -0.48
N CYS A 8 -15.61 -12.04 -1.43
CA CYS A 8 -15.05 -13.31 -1.90
C CYS A 8 -13.81 -13.18 -2.76
N ILE A 9 -13.67 -12.08 -3.51
CA ILE A 9 -12.54 -11.81 -4.39
C ILE A 9 -11.33 -11.30 -3.59
N ARG A 10 -11.54 -10.52 -2.53
CA ARG A 10 -10.48 -10.02 -1.63
C ARG A 10 -9.73 -11.14 -0.92
N ASP A 11 -10.39 -12.27 -0.64
CA ASP A 11 -9.87 -13.31 0.25
C ASP A 11 -9.14 -14.45 -0.48
N ARG A 12 -9.12 -14.47 -1.82
CA ARG A 12 -8.55 -15.60 -2.58
C ARG A 12 -7.60 -15.15 -3.69
N VAL A 13 -6.46 -14.61 -3.29
CA VAL A 13 -5.32 -14.50 -4.21
C VAL A 13 -4.59 -15.84 -4.21
N ASN A 14 -4.43 -16.45 -5.39
CA ASN A 14 -3.52 -17.59 -5.56
C ASN A 14 -2.11 -17.07 -5.90
N PRO A 15 -1.16 -17.06 -4.96
CA PRO A 15 0.16 -16.50 -5.19
C PRO A 15 1.06 -17.40 -6.04
N GLN A 16 0.70 -18.67 -6.27
CA GLN A 16 1.59 -19.65 -6.91
C GLN A 16 2.06 -19.20 -8.29
N ILE A 17 1.15 -18.65 -9.10
CA ILE A 17 1.51 -18.15 -10.45
C ILE A 17 2.53 -17.02 -10.38
N LEU A 18 2.46 -16.17 -9.34
CA LEU A 18 3.41 -15.07 -9.17
C LEU A 18 4.80 -15.61 -8.81
N TYR A 19 4.87 -16.60 -7.91
CA TYR A 19 6.12 -17.27 -7.57
C TYR A 19 6.71 -17.99 -8.79
N ASP A 20 5.90 -18.73 -9.54
CA ASP A 20 6.34 -19.45 -10.74
C ASP A 20 6.92 -18.52 -11.82
N LEU A 21 6.38 -17.31 -11.93
CA LEU A 21 6.88 -16.29 -12.86
C LEU A 21 8.18 -15.66 -12.34
N LEU A 22 8.22 -15.30 -11.05
CA LEU A 22 9.40 -14.69 -10.43
C LEU A 22 10.60 -15.64 -10.43
N GLU A 23 10.40 -16.95 -10.18
CA GLU A 23 11.45 -17.97 -10.25
C GLU A 23 12.06 -18.11 -11.65
N LYS A 24 11.34 -17.70 -12.68
CA LYS A 24 11.79 -17.70 -14.07
C LYS A 24 12.25 -16.32 -14.56
N ASP A 25 12.57 -15.42 -13.65
CA ASP A 25 13.01 -14.05 -13.94
C ASP A 25 12.00 -13.20 -14.74
N PHE A 26 10.69 -13.53 -14.68
CA PHE A 26 9.65 -12.66 -15.23
C PHE A 26 9.24 -11.62 -14.21
N LEU A 27 8.89 -10.42 -14.70
CA LEU A 27 8.24 -9.37 -13.93
C LEU A 27 6.71 -9.49 -14.11
N PRO A 28 5.95 -9.98 -13.10
CA PRO A 28 4.50 -10.07 -13.21
C PRO A 28 3.86 -8.67 -13.22
N ILE A 29 2.99 -8.41 -14.20
CA ILE A 29 2.13 -7.22 -14.24
C ILE A 29 0.69 -7.69 -14.11
N VAL A 30 0.01 -7.26 -13.03
CA VAL A 30 -1.33 -7.72 -12.68
C VAL A 30 -2.33 -6.59 -12.86
N CYS A 31 -3.38 -6.81 -13.67
CA CYS A 31 -4.51 -5.91 -13.76
C CYS A 31 -5.45 -6.12 -12.57
N PRO A 32 -6.14 -5.05 -12.06
CA PRO A 32 -7.09 -5.16 -10.96
C PRO A 32 -8.44 -5.70 -11.45
N ILE A 33 -8.41 -6.90 -12.03
CA ILE A 33 -9.60 -7.63 -12.52
C ILE A 33 -9.65 -8.96 -11.77
N GLY A 34 -10.76 -9.19 -11.09
CA GLY A 34 -11.04 -10.46 -10.44
C GLY A 34 -12.05 -11.28 -11.23
N MET A 35 -12.14 -12.55 -10.89
CA MET A 35 -13.09 -13.50 -11.47
C MET A 35 -13.73 -14.32 -10.35
N ASP A 36 -15.04 -14.55 -10.43
CA ASP A 36 -15.72 -15.43 -9.48
C ASP A 36 -15.72 -16.90 -9.93
N GLU A 37 -16.41 -17.75 -9.17
CA GLU A 37 -16.51 -19.18 -9.44
C GLU A 37 -17.31 -19.51 -10.72
N ASN A 38 -18.10 -18.56 -11.23
CA ASN A 38 -18.85 -18.66 -12.48
C ASN A 38 -18.07 -18.12 -13.68
N TYR A 39 -16.82 -17.66 -13.46
CA TYR A 39 -15.98 -16.98 -14.45
C TYR A 39 -16.48 -15.59 -14.87
N ASP A 40 -17.32 -14.97 -14.06
CA ASP A 40 -17.73 -13.58 -14.28
C ASP A 40 -16.61 -12.62 -13.83
N SER A 41 -16.29 -11.67 -14.68
CA SER A 41 -15.18 -10.72 -14.44
C SER A 41 -15.66 -9.47 -13.70
N TYR A 42 -14.89 -9.03 -12.73
CA TYR A 42 -15.17 -7.85 -11.90
C TYR A 42 -13.97 -6.90 -11.91
N ASN A 43 -14.26 -5.61 -12.04
CA ASN A 43 -13.26 -4.57 -11.81
C ASN A 43 -13.10 -4.36 -10.30
N ILE A 44 -11.87 -4.49 -9.82
CA ILE A 44 -11.52 -4.36 -8.40
C ILE A 44 -10.79 -3.04 -8.21
N ASN A 45 -10.95 -2.41 -7.05
CA ASN A 45 -10.11 -1.27 -6.70
C ASN A 45 -8.63 -1.68 -6.70
N ALA A 46 -7.79 -0.91 -7.39
CA ALA A 46 -6.38 -1.25 -7.58
C ALA A 46 -5.59 -1.30 -6.27
N ASP A 47 -5.90 -0.40 -5.31
CA ASP A 47 -5.24 -0.38 -4.00
C ASP A 47 -5.62 -1.64 -3.20
N ASP A 48 -6.91 -2.03 -3.23
CA ASP A 48 -7.39 -3.26 -2.58
C ASP A 48 -6.75 -4.51 -3.18
N ALA A 49 -6.66 -4.57 -4.52
CA ALA A 49 -6.01 -5.68 -5.22
C ALA A 49 -4.52 -5.77 -4.87
N ALA A 50 -3.82 -4.63 -4.84
CA ALA A 50 -2.40 -4.58 -4.48
C ALA A 50 -2.15 -5.04 -3.03
N CYS A 51 -2.98 -4.63 -2.08
CA CYS A 51 -2.91 -5.09 -0.69
C CYS A 51 -3.16 -6.59 -0.57
N ALA A 52 -4.18 -7.11 -1.25
CA ALA A 52 -4.50 -8.53 -1.24
C ALA A 52 -3.35 -9.38 -1.80
N ILE A 53 -2.74 -8.95 -2.91
CA ILE A 53 -1.58 -9.61 -3.51
C ILE A 53 -0.37 -9.52 -2.56
N ALA A 54 -0.05 -8.35 -2.03
CA ALA A 54 1.08 -8.15 -1.14
C ALA A 54 1.00 -9.06 0.11
N ARG A 55 -0.18 -9.19 0.70
CA ARG A 55 -0.43 -10.13 1.81
C ARG A 55 -0.23 -11.58 1.39
N ALA A 56 -0.79 -11.97 0.25
CA ALA A 56 -0.74 -13.35 -0.24
C ALA A 56 0.68 -13.82 -0.58
N VAL A 57 1.54 -12.92 -1.07
CA VAL A 57 2.95 -13.23 -1.37
C VAL A 57 3.89 -12.91 -0.21
N HIS A 58 3.38 -12.49 0.95
CA HIS A 58 4.17 -12.05 2.10
C HIS A 58 5.22 -11.00 1.71
N ALA A 59 4.79 -9.98 0.97
CA ALA A 59 5.68 -8.95 0.46
C ALA A 59 6.40 -8.23 1.62
N GLU A 60 7.69 -8.02 1.48
CA GLU A 60 8.46 -7.20 2.41
C GLU A 60 8.04 -5.72 2.31
N LYS A 61 7.80 -5.25 1.09
CA LYS A 61 7.41 -3.87 0.81
C LYS A 61 6.26 -3.81 -0.18
N LEU A 62 5.34 -2.89 0.05
CA LEU A 62 4.29 -2.47 -0.88
C LEU A 62 4.48 -0.98 -1.15
N ALA A 63 4.50 -0.56 -2.41
CA ALA A 63 4.61 0.84 -2.77
C ALA A 63 3.40 1.29 -3.61
N PHE A 64 2.68 2.30 -3.12
CA PHE A 64 1.65 3.00 -3.87
C PHE A 64 2.25 4.21 -4.58
N LEU A 65 2.18 4.20 -5.91
CA LEU A 65 2.50 5.36 -6.74
C LEU A 65 1.20 6.12 -7.00
N THR A 66 1.12 7.32 -6.46
CA THR A 66 -0.09 8.16 -6.44
C THR A 66 0.22 9.56 -6.95
N ASP A 67 -0.75 10.43 -6.93
CA ASP A 67 -0.62 11.86 -7.30
C ASP A 67 -0.39 12.78 -6.08
N ILE A 68 -0.07 12.20 -4.92
CA ILE A 68 0.26 12.91 -3.69
C ILE A 68 1.61 12.46 -3.15
N GLU A 69 2.32 13.35 -2.47
CA GLU A 69 3.67 13.09 -1.97
C GLU A 69 3.68 12.09 -0.80
N GLY A 70 2.62 12.06 0.01
CA GLY A 70 2.51 11.18 1.18
C GLY A 70 1.45 11.66 2.16
N VAL A 71 1.61 11.37 3.44
CA VAL A 71 0.74 11.77 4.54
C VAL A 71 1.28 13.02 5.22
N TYR A 72 0.42 14.02 5.43
CA TYR A 72 0.76 15.28 6.10
C TYR A 72 0.07 15.37 7.46
N LYS A 73 0.74 15.99 8.44
CA LYS A 73 0.08 16.38 9.71
C LYS A 73 -0.95 17.47 9.48
N ASP A 74 -0.62 18.46 8.64
CA ASP A 74 -1.54 19.46 8.13
C ASP A 74 -1.51 19.44 6.59
N PRO A 75 -2.60 19.02 5.92
CA PRO A 75 -2.66 18.97 4.46
C PRO A 75 -2.44 20.31 3.75
N LYS A 76 -2.52 21.43 4.48
CA LYS A 76 -2.31 22.78 3.95
C LYS A 76 -0.84 23.24 4.05
N ASP A 77 -0.02 22.53 4.82
CA ASP A 77 1.39 22.85 5.03
C ASP A 77 2.28 21.72 4.50
N PRO A 78 2.92 21.90 3.31
CA PRO A 78 3.81 20.91 2.73
C PRO A 78 5.03 20.55 3.60
N SER A 79 5.42 21.41 4.54
CA SER A 79 6.52 21.15 5.45
C SER A 79 6.20 20.09 6.51
N THR A 80 4.94 19.70 6.63
CA THR A 80 4.44 18.72 7.61
C THR A 80 4.35 17.29 7.06
N LEU A 81 4.99 17.00 5.92
CA LEU A 81 5.08 15.65 5.38
C LEU A 81 5.72 14.71 6.41
N ILE A 82 5.05 13.58 6.67
CA ILE A 82 5.51 12.56 7.60
C ILE A 82 6.34 11.53 6.82
N SER A 83 7.63 11.45 7.07
CA SER A 83 8.50 10.49 6.39
C SER A 83 8.27 9.05 6.87
N GLU A 84 8.06 8.86 8.17
CA GLU A 84 7.78 7.56 8.79
C GLU A 84 6.54 7.67 9.68
N LEU A 85 5.59 6.78 9.47
CA LEU A 85 4.30 6.78 10.15
C LEU A 85 4.00 5.40 10.74
N PRO A 86 4.21 5.19 12.06
CA PRO A 86 3.77 3.98 12.76
C PRO A 86 2.26 3.80 12.67
N ILE A 87 1.78 2.54 12.60
CA ILE A 87 0.33 2.27 12.48
C ILE A 87 -0.48 2.80 13.66
N SER A 88 0.07 2.85 14.87
CA SER A 88 -0.60 3.46 16.02
C SER A 88 -0.80 4.97 15.84
N GLU A 89 0.19 5.68 15.30
CA GLU A 89 0.07 7.11 14.98
C GLU A 89 -0.88 7.34 13.79
N ALA A 90 -0.83 6.47 12.78
CA ALA A 90 -1.75 6.53 11.65
C ALA A 90 -3.22 6.40 12.08
N LYS A 91 -3.53 5.44 12.95
CA LYS A 91 -4.87 5.26 13.53
C LYS A 91 -5.32 6.50 14.31
N LYS A 92 -4.42 7.06 15.11
CA LYS A 92 -4.70 8.27 15.87
C LYS A 92 -5.01 9.46 14.97
N LEU A 93 -4.24 9.66 13.89
CA LEU A 93 -4.52 10.74 12.92
C LEU A 93 -5.89 10.57 12.25
N ILE A 94 -6.33 9.34 12.03
CA ILE A 94 -7.67 9.04 11.50
C ILE A 94 -8.75 9.36 12.55
N GLU A 95 -8.59 8.91 13.79
CA GLU A 95 -9.53 9.14 14.91
C GLU A 95 -9.67 10.63 15.22
N ASP A 96 -8.58 11.37 15.21
CA ASP A 96 -8.56 12.82 15.46
C ASP A 96 -9.11 13.65 14.27
N GLY A 97 -9.44 12.98 13.14
CA GLY A 97 -10.05 13.62 11.97
C GLY A 97 -9.07 14.42 11.08
N TYR A 98 -7.76 14.24 11.25
CA TYR A 98 -6.75 14.89 10.40
C TYR A 98 -6.69 14.27 9.00
N ILE A 99 -7.11 13.01 8.86
CA ILE A 99 -7.10 12.28 7.60
C ILE A 99 -8.52 12.18 7.04
N GLY A 100 -8.71 12.65 5.81
CA GLY A 100 -10.01 12.64 5.15
C GLY A 100 -9.92 12.37 3.63
N GLY A 101 -11.08 12.46 2.96
CA GLY A 101 -11.16 12.30 1.51
C GLY A 101 -10.58 10.98 1.01
N GLY A 102 -9.89 11.03 -0.12
CA GLY A 102 -9.29 9.86 -0.76
C GLY A 102 -8.11 9.23 -0.01
N MET A 103 -7.49 9.95 0.95
CA MET A 103 -6.40 9.41 1.77
C MET A 103 -6.90 8.42 2.81
N LEU A 104 -8.10 8.60 3.36
CA LEU A 104 -8.63 7.75 4.42
C LEU A 104 -8.74 6.27 4.01
N PRO A 105 -9.38 5.89 2.88
CA PRO A 105 -9.40 4.50 2.45
C PRO A 105 -8.01 3.94 2.13
N LYS A 106 -7.13 4.76 1.54
CA LYS A 106 -5.76 4.36 1.24
C LYS A 106 -4.95 4.05 2.50
N LEU A 107 -5.04 4.91 3.52
CA LEU A 107 -4.33 4.69 4.79
C LEU A 107 -4.88 3.49 5.55
N ASN A 108 -6.20 3.25 5.51
CA ASN A 108 -6.80 2.04 6.07
C ASN A 108 -6.28 0.76 5.37
N ASN A 109 -6.15 0.79 4.05
CA ASN A 109 -5.57 -0.33 3.29
C ASN A 109 -4.09 -0.56 3.66
N CYS A 110 -3.31 0.50 3.87
CA CYS A 110 -1.93 0.39 4.34
C CYS A 110 -1.83 -0.26 5.72
N ILE A 111 -2.68 0.19 6.66
CA ILE A 111 -2.73 -0.37 8.02
C ILE A 111 -3.10 -1.86 7.96
N ASP A 112 -4.16 -2.21 7.21
CA ASP A 112 -4.59 -3.60 7.04
C ASP A 112 -3.49 -4.48 6.42
N ALA A 113 -2.76 -3.99 5.42
CA ALA A 113 -1.66 -4.72 4.82
C ALA A 113 -0.55 -5.04 5.83
N ILE A 114 -0.17 -4.06 6.69
CA ILE A 114 0.85 -4.24 7.72
C ILE A 114 0.37 -5.19 8.82
N GLU A 115 -0.85 -5.04 9.30
CA GLU A 115 -1.43 -5.93 10.31
C GLU A 115 -1.52 -7.39 9.82
N ASN A 116 -1.58 -7.58 8.50
CA ASN A 116 -1.62 -8.90 7.86
C ASN A 116 -0.28 -9.35 7.25
N GLY A 117 0.84 -8.79 7.70
CA GLY A 117 2.17 -9.35 7.49
C GLY A 117 3.04 -8.70 6.43
N VAL A 118 2.60 -7.63 5.80
CA VAL A 118 3.48 -6.77 4.98
C VAL A 118 4.33 -5.92 5.93
N SER A 119 5.66 -5.94 5.78
CA SER A 119 6.53 -5.24 6.72
C SER A 119 6.43 -3.72 6.59
N ARG A 120 6.34 -3.19 5.37
CA ARG A 120 6.28 -1.74 5.12
C ARG A 120 5.39 -1.41 3.94
N VAL A 121 4.69 -0.28 4.03
CA VAL A 121 3.92 0.27 2.92
C VAL A 121 4.37 1.70 2.66
N HIS A 122 4.74 2.01 1.42
CA HIS A 122 5.19 3.34 1.00
C HIS A 122 4.10 4.03 0.17
N ILE A 123 3.85 5.30 0.45
CA ILE A 123 3.01 6.18 -0.36
C ILE A 123 3.92 7.22 -1.00
N LEU A 124 3.97 7.25 -2.34
CA LEU A 124 4.92 8.04 -3.12
C LEU A 124 4.21 8.83 -4.22
N ASP A 125 4.71 10.01 -4.53
CA ASP A 125 4.30 10.73 -5.74
C ASP A 125 4.91 10.07 -6.99
N GLY A 126 4.08 9.33 -7.73
CA GLY A 126 4.47 8.65 -8.96
C GLY A 126 4.82 9.57 -10.12
N ARG A 127 4.57 10.89 -10.01
CA ARG A 127 4.94 11.90 -11.01
C ARG A 127 6.42 12.28 -10.90
N ILE A 128 7.06 12.00 -9.77
CA ILE A 128 8.49 12.24 -9.55
C ILE A 128 9.28 11.15 -10.29
N ALA A 129 10.16 11.58 -11.18
CA ALA A 129 11.02 10.65 -11.91
C ALA A 129 11.88 9.82 -10.94
N HIS A 130 11.91 8.50 -11.15
CA HIS A 130 12.66 7.55 -10.32
C HIS A 130 12.26 7.52 -8.84
N CYS A 131 11.00 7.86 -8.51
CA CYS A 131 10.50 7.94 -7.13
C CYS A 131 10.79 6.67 -6.30
N LEU A 132 10.62 5.47 -6.86
CA LEU A 132 10.95 4.22 -6.18
C LEU A 132 12.43 4.11 -5.81
N LEU A 133 13.33 4.51 -6.72
CA LEU A 133 14.77 4.48 -6.45
C LEU A 133 15.15 5.49 -5.37
N LEU A 134 14.57 6.68 -5.43
CA LEU A 134 14.80 7.72 -4.42
C LEU A 134 14.30 7.28 -3.05
N GLU A 135 13.14 6.66 -2.96
CA GLU A 135 12.59 6.18 -1.69
C GLU A 135 13.39 5.02 -1.10
N ILE A 136 13.73 4.01 -1.91
CA ILE A 136 14.30 2.76 -1.41
C ILE A 136 15.82 2.87 -1.20
N PHE A 137 16.52 3.65 -2.01
CA PHE A 137 17.99 3.70 -2.03
C PHE A 137 18.61 4.99 -1.50
N THR A 138 17.82 5.93 -0.98
CA THR A 138 18.35 7.12 -0.31
C THR A 138 17.99 7.14 1.16
N ASN A 139 18.83 7.75 1.98
CA ASN A 139 18.65 7.81 3.44
C ASN A 139 17.47 8.67 3.89
N ARG A 140 16.94 9.51 3.03
CA ARG A 140 15.89 10.47 3.41
C ARG A 140 14.51 10.09 2.92
N GLY A 141 14.43 9.28 1.84
CA GLY A 141 13.16 9.02 1.17
C GLY A 141 12.52 10.28 0.57
N ILE A 142 11.39 10.11 -0.09
CA ILE A 142 10.64 11.23 -0.70
C ILE A 142 9.15 11.21 -0.38
N GLY A 143 8.67 10.15 0.28
CA GLY A 143 7.27 9.94 0.60
C GLY A 143 7.00 9.65 2.06
N THR A 144 5.97 8.86 2.31
CA THR A 144 5.63 8.35 3.65
C THR A 144 5.79 6.84 3.68
N ALA A 145 6.63 6.35 4.57
CA ALA A 145 6.74 4.92 4.91
C ALA A 145 5.84 4.61 6.13
N ILE A 146 4.86 3.75 5.95
CA ILE A 146 3.99 3.25 7.02
C ILE A 146 4.55 1.92 7.50
N LEU A 147 4.67 1.73 8.81
CA LEU A 147 5.36 0.60 9.43
C LEU A 147 4.67 0.15 10.72
N GLY A 148 4.93 -1.09 11.11
CA GLY A 148 4.48 -1.63 12.40
C GLY A 148 5.16 -0.94 13.58
N ASP A 149 4.47 -0.82 14.71
CA ASP A 149 4.98 -0.07 15.89
C ASP A 149 6.27 -0.64 16.50
N LYS A 150 6.59 -1.89 16.18
CA LYS A 150 7.80 -2.57 16.68
C LYS A 150 8.97 -2.52 15.71
N GLU A 151 8.77 -1.98 14.52
CA GLU A 151 9.82 -1.90 13.52
C GLU A 151 10.76 -0.73 13.80
N THR A 152 12.05 -0.97 13.60
CA THR A 152 13.07 0.08 13.70
C THR A 152 12.91 1.07 12.56
N LYS A 153 13.07 2.35 12.87
CA LYS A 153 13.13 3.42 11.88
C LYS A 153 14.13 3.09 10.77
N TYR A 154 13.71 3.32 9.54
CA TYR A 154 14.49 2.97 8.34
C TYR A 154 15.56 4.00 8.03
N TYR A 155 15.28 5.25 8.36
CA TYR A 155 16.16 6.37 8.09
C TYR A 155 16.94 6.67 9.37
N HIS A 156 18.24 6.38 9.34
CA HIS A 156 19.16 6.84 10.36
C HIS A 156 19.64 8.24 9.99
N GLU A 157 19.60 9.15 10.96
CA GLU A 157 20.18 10.50 10.87
C GLU A 157 21.67 10.47 10.56
#